data_05eed062ac8309b1bc92d10f54167997
#
_entry.id   05eed062ac8309b1bc92d10f54167997
#
_cell.length_a   1.000
_cell.length_b   1.000
_cell.length_c   1.000
_cell.angle_alpha   90.00
_cell.angle_beta   90.00
_cell.angle_gamma   90.00
#
_symmetry.space_group_name_H-M   'P 1'
#
loop_
_entity.id
_entity.type
_entity.pdbx_description
1 polymer ?
#
loop_
_entity_poly.entity_id
_entity_poly.type
_entity_poly.pdbx_seq_one_letter_code
_entity_poly.pdbx_strand_id
1 'polypeptide(L)'
;DRSIQDGINKVLSGEDHTWADDSVQAGIAITNVNDGTIVAIGAGRNRTAGDWNYATQALRQPGSTAKPIFDYGPGFEYNDFSTYTLFNDEPWTYTNGPEIGNWDGSYQGLITLRQALSVSRNIPALKAFQQVDKKNIVTFVNGLGIDVAYSTKSENYKKNKNNGSDNLINEAYSIGGMSYGVTPLDMAEAYAAFANGGYHIETHAVTKIEYRSSGKTVDFSVDKEKTMADSTAYLMNNVLQYAVEHGFNGGARVYGSTVAAKTGTSNLSDDVCRAKGIPIGSVNDLWTVAYTPEYSVALWYGYEKVDKNHYLGGASAPKDAVMRSVMKYVPKTTKTWEMPSSVVAVTVEKETWPAKLPSEYTPDDMKITEYFKKGTQPTEISERYAKLPDVTNLKSSKTIGGYKLTWNWKKPDVLDDSYLSKYFSQSVFGKQSGSYLQSRINYNNNTLGGIGFGIYVKNNSGSLERIAFTTDNEYVYVPSDAGTSHVIVKAEYKSFKSNASNGTEISVKSDGSIISSGLSISLKGKSELEIPKADYSDSGVTATYNGKDVTTSANITYEVNGNTYNSKSDLDTAINRLDTGKYSI
;
A
#
# COMPACT_ATOMS: atom_id res chain seq x y z
N ASP A 1 -15.58 2.86 -35.41
CA ASP A 1 -16.42 1.66 -35.43
C ASP A 1 -17.88 2.05 -35.21
N ARG A 2 -18.75 1.66 -36.15
CA ARG A 2 -20.15 2.06 -36.13
C ARG A 2 -20.92 1.50 -34.94
N SER A 3 -20.67 0.25 -34.58
CA SER A 3 -21.38 -0.40 -33.46
C SER A 3 -21.06 0.26 -32.12
N ILE A 4 -19.79 0.59 -31.92
CA ILE A 4 -19.34 1.29 -30.70
C ILE A 4 -19.89 2.72 -30.70
N GLN A 5 -19.84 3.42 -31.85
CA GLN A 5 -20.40 4.79 -31.97
C GLN A 5 -21.90 4.81 -31.70
N ASP A 6 -22.68 3.88 -32.24
CA ASP A 6 -24.10 3.77 -31.99
C ASP A 6 -24.40 3.50 -30.52
N GLY A 7 -23.57 2.68 -29.87
CA GLY A 7 -23.64 2.44 -28.42
C GLY A 7 -23.38 3.71 -27.58
N ILE A 8 -22.35 4.47 -27.93
CA ILE A 8 -22.06 5.76 -27.27
C ILE A 8 -23.21 6.76 -27.45
N ASN A 9 -23.82 6.79 -28.64
CA ASN A 9 -24.99 7.63 -28.90
C ASN A 9 -26.19 7.24 -28.00
N LYS A 10 -26.41 5.92 -27.75
CA LYS A 10 -27.45 5.44 -26.83
C LYS A 10 -27.21 5.85 -25.40
N VAL A 11 -25.95 5.83 -24.95
CA VAL A 11 -25.57 6.32 -23.62
C VAL A 11 -25.88 7.82 -23.51
N LEU A 12 -25.45 8.62 -24.49
CA LEU A 12 -25.61 10.08 -24.45
C LEU A 12 -27.07 10.53 -24.61
N SER A 13 -27.89 9.80 -25.38
CA SER A 13 -29.32 10.09 -25.55
C SER A 13 -30.17 9.74 -24.33
N GLY A 14 -29.63 8.94 -23.39
CA GLY A 14 -30.36 8.44 -22.21
C GLY A 14 -31.09 7.12 -22.46
N GLU A 15 -30.91 6.47 -23.61
CA GLU A 15 -31.48 5.13 -23.88
C GLU A 15 -30.87 4.07 -22.96
N ASP A 16 -29.54 4.09 -22.79
CA ASP A 16 -28.79 3.10 -21.99
C ASP A 16 -28.15 3.69 -20.72
N HIS A 17 -28.48 4.93 -20.38
CA HIS A 17 -28.02 5.57 -19.15
C HIS A 17 -29.04 6.60 -18.66
N THR A 18 -29.36 6.59 -17.37
CA THR A 18 -30.19 7.61 -16.75
C THR A 18 -29.35 8.76 -16.28
N TRP A 19 -29.54 9.94 -16.84
CA TRP A 19 -28.82 11.16 -16.52
C TRP A 19 -29.46 11.89 -15.33
N ALA A 20 -28.66 12.64 -14.58
CA ALA A 20 -29.12 13.35 -13.40
C ALA A 20 -30.08 14.50 -13.74
N ASP A 21 -29.81 15.19 -14.86
CA ASP A 21 -30.63 16.27 -15.41
C ASP A 21 -30.32 16.48 -16.91
N ASP A 22 -31.03 17.40 -17.58
CA ASP A 22 -30.88 17.63 -19.01
C ASP A 22 -29.69 18.52 -19.37
N SER A 23 -29.11 19.25 -18.42
CA SER A 23 -28.00 20.21 -18.64
C SER A 23 -26.63 19.63 -18.38
N VAL A 24 -26.51 18.51 -17.63
CA VAL A 24 -25.23 17.87 -17.44
C VAL A 24 -24.69 17.30 -18.75
N GLN A 25 -23.40 17.46 -18.99
CA GLN A 25 -22.70 17.06 -20.20
C GLN A 25 -21.71 15.94 -19.98
N ALA A 26 -21.34 15.26 -21.07
CA ALA A 26 -20.25 14.31 -21.10
C ALA A 26 -19.51 14.37 -22.44
N GLY A 27 -18.19 14.34 -22.37
CA GLY A 27 -17.31 14.15 -23.52
C GLY A 27 -16.70 12.75 -23.45
N ILE A 28 -16.80 11.96 -24.52
CA ILE A 28 -16.29 10.59 -24.56
C ILE A 28 -15.42 10.43 -25.81
N ALA A 29 -14.21 9.91 -25.65
CA ALA A 29 -13.34 9.53 -26.76
C ALA A 29 -12.90 8.07 -26.60
N ILE A 30 -12.99 7.30 -27.66
CA ILE A 30 -12.52 5.92 -27.75
C ILE A 30 -11.54 5.81 -28.89
N THR A 31 -10.33 5.35 -28.64
CA THR A 31 -9.27 5.17 -29.62
C THR A 31 -8.79 3.72 -29.64
N ASN A 32 -8.30 3.28 -30.79
CA ASN A 32 -7.59 1.99 -30.93
C ASN A 32 -6.15 2.17 -30.47
N VAL A 33 -5.74 1.37 -29.51
CA VAL A 33 -4.39 1.39 -28.90
C VAL A 33 -3.28 1.07 -29.89
N ASN A 34 -3.58 0.26 -30.91
CA ASN A 34 -2.56 -0.29 -31.81
C ASN A 34 -2.21 0.59 -33.01
N ASP A 35 -3.15 1.45 -33.41
CA ASP A 35 -2.99 2.25 -34.62
C ASP A 35 -3.40 3.71 -34.46
N GLY A 36 -3.94 4.14 -33.30
CA GLY A 36 -4.38 5.51 -33.06
C GLY A 36 -5.71 5.90 -33.71
N THR A 37 -6.40 4.94 -34.37
CA THR A 37 -7.69 5.24 -35.01
C THR A 37 -8.72 5.69 -33.97
N ILE A 38 -9.42 6.78 -34.25
CA ILE A 38 -10.59 7.21 -33.48
C ILE A 38 -11.73 6.22 -33.75
N VAL A 39 -12.14 5.49 -32.72
CA VAL A 39 -13.15 4.43 -32.80
C VAL A 39 -14.55 4.98 -32.62
N ALA A 40 -14.73 5.89 -31.64
CA ALA A 40 -15.98 6.56 -31.38
C ALA A 40 -15.76 7.91 -30.67
N ILE A 41 -16.66 8.86 -30.91
CA ILE A 41 -16.68 10.17 -30.27
C ILE A 41 -18.09 10.45 -29.73
N GLY A 42 -18.17 10.69 -28.41
CA GLY A 42 -19.33 11.21 -27.72
C GLY A 42 -19.17 12.70 -27.47
N ALA A 43 -19.69 13.51 -28.40
CA ALA A 43 -19.44 14.94 -28.43
C ALA A 43 -20.21 15.77 -27.38
N GLY A 44 -21.15 15.18 -26.67
CA GLY A 44 -22.04 15.82 -25.68
C GLY A 44 -23.48 15.36 -25.82
N ARG A 45 -24.33 15.80 -24.91
CA ARG A 45 -25.76 15.50 -24.86
C ARG A 45 -26.58 16.61 -25.50
N ASN A 46 -27.79 16.29 -25.98
CA ASN A 46 -28.80 17.23 -26.51
C ASN A 46 -28.22 18.22 -27.53
N ARG A 47 -27.39 17.74 -28.46
CA ARG A 47 -26.59 18.56 -29.37
C ARG A 47 -27.26 18.74 -30.73
N THR A 48 -26.99 19.91 -31.30
CA THR A 48 -27.30 20.24 -32.68
C THR A 48 -26.03 20.45 -33.51
N ALA A 49 -26.18 20.51 -34.84
CA ALA A 49 -25.05 20.78 -35.72
C ALA A 49 -24.40 22.13 -35.41
N GLY A 50 -23.08 22.15 -35.22
CA GLY A 50 -22.34 23.36 -34.90
C GLY A 50 -22.09 23.58 -33.39
N ASP A 51 -22.67 22.77 -32.51
CA ASP A 51 -22.42 22.87 -31.08
C ASP A 51 -20.99 22.42 -30.70
N TRP A 52 -20.56 22.89 -29.55
CA TRP A 52 -19.22 22.60 -28.99
C TRP A 52 -19.00 21.13 -28.74
N ASN A 53 -17.93 20.54 -29.29
CA ASN A 53 -17.60 19.13 -29.10
C ASN A 53 -16.80 18.93 -27.78
N TYR A 54 -17.45 18.37 -26.75
CA TYR A 54 -16.85 18.15 -25.45
C TYR A 54 -15.75 17.10 -25.47
N ALA A 55 -15.68 16.20 -26.45
CA ALA A 55 -14.65 15.19 -26.56
C ALA A 55 -13.36 15.70 -27.20
N THR A 56 -13.42 16.74 -28.03
CA THR A 56 -12.29 17.17 -28.88
C THR A 56 -11.95 18.67 -28.79
N GLN A 57 -12.82 19.48 -28.19
CA GLN A 57 -12.66 20.94 -28.14
C GLN A 57 -12.69 21.50 -26.71
N ALA A 58 -13.33 20.79 -25.75
CA ALA A 58 -13.48 21.28 -24.40
C ALA A 58 -12.23 20.96 -23.58
N LEU A 59 -11.39 21.95 -23.37
CA LEU A 59 -10.25 21.84 -22.45
C LEU A 59 -10.72 21.90 -21.00
N ARG A 60 -10.50 20.85 -20.25
CA ARG A 60 -10.92 20.68 -18.86
C ARG A 60 -9.75 20.24 -17.99
N GLN A 61 -9.79 20.58 -16.72
CA GLN A 61 -8.75 20.13 -15.78
C GLN A 61 -8.90 18.64 -15.49
N PRO A 62 -7.84 17.84 -15.74
CA PRO A 62 -7.91 16.37 -15.64
C PRO A 62 -8.03 15.86 -14.19
N GLY A 63 -7.77 16.68 -13.18
CA GLY A 63 -7.70 16.23 -11.81
C GLY A 63 -6.73 15.07 -11.67
N SER A 64 -7.05 14.10 -10.81
CA SER A 64 -6.16 12.97 -10.53
C SER A 64 -5.88 12.03 -11.70
N THR A 65 -6.50 12.19 -12.88
CA THR A 65 -6.06 11.48 -14.09
C THR A 65 -4.71 12.01 -14.61
N ALA A 66 -4.24 13.12 -14.09
CA ALA A 66 -2.90 13.66 -14.34
C ALA A 66 -1.78 12.83 -13.68
N LYS A 67 -2.05 12.13 -12.56
CA LYS A 67 -1.03 11.44 -11.76
C LYS A 67 -0.18 10.41 -12.51
N PRO A 68 -0.74 9.53 -13.36
CA PRO A 68 0.06 8.65 -14.20
C PRO A 68 0.95 9.39 -15.20
N ILE A 69 0.57 10.60 -15.61
CA ILE A 69 1.20 11.37 -16.67
C ILE A 69 2.29 12.28 -16.11
N PHE A 70 2.02 12.99 -15.02
CA PHE A 70 2.92 14.02 -14.48
C PHE A 70 3.79 13.55 -13.32
N ASP A 71 3.38 12.49 -12.59
CA ASP A 71 4.07 12.07 -11.37
C ASP A 71 4.73 10.71 -11.54
N TYR A 72 3.91 9.65 -11.59
CA TYR A 72 4.40 8.28 -11.49
C TYR A 72 4.97 7.73 -12.79
N GLY A 73 4.46 8.15 -13.97
CA GLY A 73 5.03 7.80 -15.26
C GLY A 73 6.47 8.32 -15.42
N PRO A 74 6.68 9.63 -15.26
CA PRO A 74 8.04 10.20 -15.20
C PRO A 74 8.92 9.59 -14.10
N GLY A 75 8.34 9.29 -12.92
CA GLY A 75 9.06 8.61 -11.85
C GLY A 75 9.52 7.22 -12.21
N PHE A 76 8.68 6.44 -12.88
CA PHE A 76 9.09 5.14 -13.46
C PHE A 76 10.14 5.31 -14.56
N GLU A 77 10.01 6.32 -15.42
CA GLU A 77 10.92 6.48 -16.56
C GLU A 77 12.32 6.93 -16.13
N TYR A 78 12.42 7.97 -15.27
CA TYR A 78 13.66 8.70 -15.03
C TYR A 78 14.25 8.51 -13.61
N ASN A 79 13.46 8.04 -12.63
CA ASN A 79 13.87 7.98 -11.22
C ASN A 79 13.87 6.58 -10.62
N ASP A 80 13.87 5.53 -11.45
CA ASP A 80 13.89 4.13 -11.04
C ASP A 80 12.81 3.77 -10.00
N PHE A 81 11.68 4.46 -10.04
CA PHE A 81 10.55 4.08 -9.21
C PHE A 81 10.12 2.64 -9.53
N SER A 82 9.69 1.93 -8.51
CA SER A 82 9.09 0.61 -8.59
C SER A 82 7.67 0.65 -8.05
N THR A 83 6.90 -0.40 -8.23
CA THR A 83 5.58 -0.49 -7.62
C THR A 83 5.65 -0.53 -6.08
N TYR A 84 6.81 -0.89 -5.52
CA TYR A 84 7.12 -0.83 -4.09
C TYR A 84 7.56 0.55 -3.60
N THR A 85 8.01 1.47 -4.45
CA THR A 85 8.53 2.77 -3.99
C THR A 85 7.64 3.35 -2.90
N LEU A 86 8.22 3.65 -1.74
CA LEU A 86 7.48 4.09 -0.56
C LEU A 86 7.33 5.61 -0.53
N PHE A 87 6.13 6.05 -0.26
CA PHE A 87 5.81 7.45 0.02
C PHE A 87 5.14 7.56 1.38
N ASN A 88 5.56 8.55 2.17
CA ASN A 88 4.90 8.86 3.42
C ASN A 88 3.76 9.85 3.16
N ASP A 89 2.52 9.38 3.31
CA ASP A 89 1.28 10.15 3.19
C ASP A 89 0.99 10.84 4.52
N GLU A 90 1.52 12.05 4.69
CA GLU A 90 1.48 12.90 5.89
C GLU A 90 1.29 14.36 5.49
N PRO A 91 0.96 15.29 6.41
CA PRO A 91 0.87 16.72 6.09
C PRO A 91 2.09 17.22 5.29
N TRP A 92 1.83 17.81 4.12
CA TRP A 92 2.85 18.22 3.17
C TRP A 92 2.47 19.53 2.48
N THR A 93 3.47 20.21 1.89
CA THR A 93 3.27 21.51 1.25
C THR A 93 3.84 21.52 -0.16
N TYR A 94 3.30 22.36 -1.02
CA TYR A 94 3.97 22.79 -2.23
C TYR A 94 5.29 23.49 -1.88
N THR A 95 6.27 23.44 -2.75
CA THR A 95 7.54 24.16 -2.56
C THR A 95 7.26 25.66 -2.47
N ASN A 96 7.57 26.26 -1.32
CA ASN A 96 7.26 27.68 -1.02
C ASN A 96 5.76 28.03 -1.17
N GLY A 97 4.86 27.07 -0.97
CA GLY A 97 3.42 27.23 -1.16
C GLY A 97 2.58 26.70 0.00
N PRO A 98 1.26 26.70 -0.15
CA PRO A 98 0.34 26.23 0.87
C PRO A 98 0.42 24.72 1.09
N GLU A 99 -0.22 24.27 2.15
CA GLU A 99 -0.42 22.85 2.45
C GLU A 99 -1.37 22.22 1.41
N ILE A 100 -1.06 20.96 1.03
CA ILE A 100 -1.94 20.12 0.19
C ILE A 100 -2.65 19.09 1.07
N GLY A 101 -3.94 18.92 0.86
CA GLY A 101 -4.74 17.89 1.52
C GLY A 101 -5.04 16.69 0.62
N ASN A 102 -5.29 15.55 1.24
CA ASN A 102 -5.92 14.44 0.55
C ASN A 102 -7.43 14.67 0.44
N TRP A 103 -8.05 14.00 -0.52
CA TRP A 103 -9.48 14.14 -0.84
C TRP A 103 -10.43 13.80 0.33
N ASP A 104 -9.98 12.99 1.30
CA ASP A 104 -10.72 12.55 2.49
C ASP A 104 -10.27 13.25 3.78
N GLY A 105 -9.32 14.19 3.69
CA GLY A 105 -8.74 14.87 4.84
C GLY A 105 -7.91 13.98 5.76
N SER A 106 -7.65 12.72 5.37
CA SER A 106 -6.89 11.75 6.18
C SER A 106 -5.50 11.47 5.60
N TYR A 107 -4.68 10.78 6.40
CA TYR A 107 -3.33 10.35 6.02
C TYR A 107 -3.17 8.86 6.28
N GLN A 108 -2.53 8.15 5.35
CA GLN A 108 -2.32 6.70 5.43
C GLN A 108 -0.91 6.32 5.91
N GLY A 109 -0.04 7.30 6.14
CA GLY A 109 1.34 7.04 6.53
C GLY A 109 2.17 6.45 5.39
N LEU A 110 3.08 5.56 5.72
CA LEU A 110 4.00 4.96 4.76
C LEU A 110 3.28 3.91 3.89
N ILE A 111 3.12 4.20 2.62
CA ILE A 111 2.44 3.35 1.65
C ILE A 111 3.26 3.18 0.38
N THR A 112 3.03 2.09 -0.33
CA THR A 112 3.68 1.86 -1.63
C THR A 112 3.08 2.75 -2.72
N LEU A 113 3.85 2.99 -3.79
CA LEU A 113 3.37 3.66 -5.00
C LEU A 113 2.07 3.01 -5.50
N ARG A 114 2.03 1.68 -5.55
CA ARG A 114 0.83 0.92 -5.92
C ARG A 114 -0.38 1.33 -5.10
N GLN A 115 -0.27 1.33 -3.78
CA GLN A 115 -1.35 1.73 -2.88
C GLN A 115 -1.72 3.21 -3.09
N ALA A 116 -0.72 4.10 -3.11
CA ALA A 116 -0.92 5.53 -3.28
C ALA A 116 -1.71 5.89 -4.54
N LEU A 117 -1.33 5.32 -5.69
CA LEU A 117 -2.00 5.59 -6.96
C LEU A 117 -3.39 4.91 -7.04
N SER A 118 -3.54 3.69 -6.49
CA SER A 118 -4.81 2.94 -6.53
C SER A 118 -5.93 3.62 -5.77
N VAL A 119 -5.62 4.31 -4.66
CA VAL A 119 -6.59 5.11 -3.88
C VAL A 119 -6.38 6.62 -4.06
N SER A 120 -5.63 6.99 -5.08
CA SER A 120 -5.51 8.37 -5.57
C SER A 120 -5.05 9.40 -4.53
N ARG A 121 -4.07 9.06 -3.66
CA ARG A 121 -3.53 10.00 -2.66
C ARG A 121 -2.87 11.21 -3.34
N ASN A 122 -3.11 12.41 -2.83
CA ASN A 122 -2.57 13.65 -3.40
C ASN A 122 -1.13 13.90 -2.94
N ILE A 123 -0.86 13.65 -1.66
CA ILE A 123 0.46 13.92 -1.08
C ILE A 123 1.55 13.03 -1.67
N PRO A 124 1.38 11.70 -1.79
CA PRO A 124 2.32 10.86 -2.52
C PRO A 124 2.56 11.29 -3.97
N ALA A 125 1.50 11.76 -4.65
CA ALA A 125 1.60 12.26 -6.02
C ALA A 125 2.48 13.53 -6.09
N LEU A 126 2.22 14.51 -5.22
CA LEU A 126 3.08 15.70 -5.14
C LEU A 126 4.53 15.35 -4.79
N LYS A 127 4.76 14.45 -3.83
CA LYS A 127 6.10 13.99 -3.47
C LYS A 127 6.80 13.29 -4.65
N ALA A 128 6.08 12.51 -5.45
CA ALA A 128 6.60 11.90 -6.67
C ALA A 128 6.98 12.97 -7.71
N PHE A 129 6.11 13.94 -7.96
CA PHE A 129 6.38 15.07 -8.85
C PHE A 129 7.62 15.85 -8.43
N GLN A 130 7.75 16.15 -7.13
CA GLN A 130 8.88 16.91 -6.58
C GLN A 130 10.23 16.18 -6.68
N GLN A 131 10.22 14.86 -6.84
CA GLN A 131 11.45 14.06 -6.99
C GLN A 131 11.93 13.97 -8.44
N VAL A 132 11.10 14.26 -9.42
CA VAL A 132 11.46 14.18 -10.84
C VAL A 132 11.84 15.57 -11.37
N ASP A 133 12.90 15.63 -12.18
CA ASP A 133 13.27 16.87 -12.86
C ASP A 133 12.12 17.35 -13.76
N LYS A 134 11.75 18.62 -13.65
CA LYS A 134 10.64 19.20 -14.40
C LYS A 134 10.79 19.09 -15.92
N LYS A 135 12.03 19.14 -16.44
CA LYS A 135 12.29 18.95 -17.88
C LYS A 135 11.95 17.53 -18.31
N ASN A 136 12.26 16.55 -17.48
CA ASN A 136 11.91 15.15 -17.72
C ASN A 136 10.39 14.98 -17.70
N ILE A 137 9.69 15.61 -16.76
CA ILE A 137 8.23 15.59 -16.74
C ILE A 137 7.66 16.19 -18.04
N VAL A 138 8.12 17.37 -18.45
CA VAL A 138 7.67 18.01 -19.70
C VAL A 138 7.95 17.14 -20.91
N THR A 139 9.15 16.55 -20.99
CA THR A 139 9.53 15.64 -22.07
C THR A 139 8.61 14.44 -22.16
N PHE A 140 8.33 13.82 -21.01
CA PHE A 140 7.45 12.65 -20.92
C PHE A 140 6.01 13.00 -21.37
N VAL A 141 5.47 14.09 -20.84
CA VAL A 141 4.09 14.51 -21.12
C VAL A 141 3.91 14.93 -22.58
N ASN A 142 4.86 15.70 -23.13
CA ASN A 142 4.83 16.05 -24.56
C ASN A 142 4.96 14.81 -25.45
N GLY A 143 5.76 13.82 -25.02
CA GLY A 143 5.87 12.53 -25.69
C GLY A 143 4.55 11.75 -25.74
N LEU A 144 3.62 12.01 -24.81
CA LEU A 144 2.29 11.42 -24.80
C LEU A 144 1.25 12.19 -25.64
N GLY A 145 1.67 13.21 -26.37
CA GLY A 145 0.76 14.05 -27.18
C GLY A 145 0.09 15.19 -26.39
N ILE A 146 0.34 15.31 -25.08
CA ILE A 146 -0.21 16.38 -24.25
C ILE A 146 0.75 17.56 -24.25
N ASP A 147 0.33 18.69 -24.78
CA ASP A 147 1.12 19.91 -24.83
C ASP A 147 0.89 20.77 -23.58
N VAL A 148 1.86 20.79 -22.69
CA VAL A 148 1.81 21.60 -21.46
C VAL A 148 1.89 23.11 -21.72
N ALA A 149 2.40 23.51 -22.88
CA ALA A 149 2.49 24.91 -23.31
C ALA A 149 1.28 25.35 -24.13
N TYR A 150 0.30 24.47 -24.30
CA TYR A 150 -0.81 24.69 -25.22
C TYR A 150 -1.53 26.01 -24.95
N SER A 151 -1.43 26.85 -25.95
CA SER A 151 -2.33 27.98 -26.16
C SER A 151 -2.71 27.95 -27.64
N THR A 152 -3.94 27.65 -27.95
CA THR A 152 -4.49 27.59 -29.30
C THR A 152 -4.24 28.87 -30.14
N LYS A 153 -3.75 29.93 -29.50
CA LYS A 153 -3.64 31.26 -30.11
C LYS A 153 -2.26 31.91 -29.99
N SER A 154 -1.25 31.27 -29.35
CA SER A 154 0.01 31.96 -29.17
C SER A 154 1.13 31.43 -30.08
N GLU A 155 1.82 32.35 -30.75
CA GLU A 155 3.10 32.07 -31.43
C GLU A 155 4.16 31.49 -30.47
N ASN A 156 3.96 31.61 -29.16
CA ASN A 156 4.78 31.04 -28.11
C ASN A 156 4.69 29.49 -28.06
N TYR A 157 3.59 28.89 -28.52
CA TYR A 157 3.42 27.44 -28.61
C TYR A 157 4.56 26.77 -29.39
N LYS A 158 4.78 27.20 -30.65
CA LYS A 158 5.84 26.65 -31.51
C LYS A 158 7.23 26.89 -30.95
N LYS A 159 7.43 28.00 -30.23
CA LYS A 159 8.70 28.41 -29.64
C LYS A 159 9.00 27.64 -28.35
N ASN A 160 7.98 27.35 -27.54
CA ASN A 160 8.13 26.66 -26.27
C ASN A 160 8.20 25.14 -26.43
N LYS A 161 7.51 24.54 -27.41
CA LYS A 161 7.59 23.11 -27.72
C LYS A 161 9.05 22.64 -27.97
N ASN A 162 9.88 23.51 -28.55
CA ASN A 162 11.27 23.19 -28.90
C ASN A 162 12.30 23.56 -27.82
N ASN A 163 11.91 24.27 -26.76
CA ASN A 163 12.87 24.82 -25.78
C ASN A 163 12.90 24.08 -24.44
N GLY A 164 12.03 23.08 -24.20
CA GLY A 164 12.02 22.26 -22.97
C GLY A 164 12.02 23.10 -21.68
N SER A 165 11.29 24.21 -21.66
CA SER A 165 11.32 25.13 -20.53
C SER A 165 10.63 24.53 -19.31
N ASP A 166 11.35 24.37 -18.22
CA ASP A 166 10.87 23.93 -16.91
C ASP A 166 9.85 24.88 -16.25
N ASN A 167 9.69 26.09 -16.82
CA ASN A 167 8.71 27.08 -16.38
C ASN A 167 7.27 26.82 -16.92
N LEU A 168 7.10 25.81 -17.77
CA LEU A 168 5.78 25.49 -18.35
C LEU A 168 4.84 24.80 -17.40
N ILE A 169 5.37 24.14 -16.36
CA ILE A 169 4.59 23.41 -15.36
C ILE A 169 4.93 23.88 -13.94
N ASN A 170 3.96 23.76 -13.06
CA ASN A 170 4.14 23.96 -11.64
C ASN A 170 3.62 22.73 -10.87
N GLU A 171 3.81 22.70 -9.57
CA GLU A 171 3.47 21.54 -8.75
C GLU A 171 1.98 21.22 -8.67
N ALA A 172 1.08 22.18 -9.01
CA ALA A 172 -0.36 21.90 -9.09
C ALA A 172 -0.71 20.89 -10.19
N TYR A 173 0.16 20.75 -11.22
CA TYR A 173 -0.01 19.75 -12.27
C TYR A 173 0.01 18.31 -11.73
N SER A 174 0.67 18.05 -10.59
CA SER A 174 0.69 16.73 -9.93
C SER A 174 -0.70 16.22 -9.58
N ILE A 175 -1.66 17.10 -9.32
CA ILE A 175 -3.05 16.75 -9.02
C ILE A 175 -4.03 17.21 -10.11
N GLY A 176 -3.51 17.65 -11.26
CA GLY A 176 -4.28 18.04 -12.44
C GLY A 176 -4.75 19.49 -12.47
N GLY A 177 -4.15 20.37 -11.67
CA GLY A 177 -4.35 21.82 -11.74
C GLY A 177 -3.59 22.43 -12.91
N MET A 178 -3.99 22.15 -14.15
CA MET A 178 -3.35 22.60 -15.37
C MET A 178 -3.83 24.01 -15.78
N SER A 179 -2.95 24.80 -16.38
CA SER A 179 -3.29 26.14 -16.85
C SER A 179 -4.33 26.15 -17.99
N TYR A 180 -4.27 25.17 -18.88
CA TYR A 180 -5.14 25.10 -20.07
C TYR A 180 -6.10 23.90 -20.05
N GLY A 181 -5.75 22.81 -19.40
CA GLY A 181 -6.53 21.58 -19.38
C GLY A 181 -6.26 20.67 -20.58
N VAL A 182 -7.07 19.64 -20.71
CA VAL A 182 -6.99 18.59 -21.75
C VAL A 182 -8.38 18.24 -22.25
N THR A 183 -8.47 17.65 -23.44
CA THR A 183 -9.71 17.06 -23.96
C THR A 183 -9.78 15.56 -23.63
N PRO A 184 -10.96 14.94 -23.67
CA PRO A 184 -11.07 13.48 -23.63
C PRO A 184 -10.25 12.76 -24.70
N LEU A 185 -10.14 13.33 -25.90
CA LEU A 185 -9.33 12.73 -26.96
C LEU A 185 -7.83 12.73 -26.61
N ASP A 186 -7.30 13.84 -26.10
CA ASP A 186 -5.91 13.93 -25.64
C ASP A 186 -5.62 12.87 -24.54
N MET A 187 -6.56 12.68 -23.63
CA MET A 187 -6.41 11.72 -22.54
C MET A 187 -6.52 10.27 -23.02
N ALA A 188 -7.41 9.98 -23.98
CA ALA A 188 -7.49 8.65 -24.58
C ALA A 188 -6.20 8.31 -25.34
N GLU A 189 -5.64 9.26 -26.08
CA GLU A 189 -4.38 9.15 -26.80
C GLU A 189 -3.20 8.92 -25.85
N ALA A 190 -3.06 9.74 -24.83
CA ALA A 190 -1.96 9.64 -23.86
C ALA A 190 -1.95 8.31 -23.12
N TYR A 191 -3.12 7.82 -22.69
CA TYR A 191 -3.20 6.54 -21.98
C TYR A 191 -3.04 5.32 -22.90
N ALA A 192 -3.34 5.46 -24.20
CA ALA A 192 -3.05 4.43 -25.17
C ALA A 192 -1.55 4.09 -25.25
N ALA A 193 -0.67 5.06 -24.99
CA ALA A 193 0.78 4.83 -24.98
C ALA A 193 1.23 3.89 -23.83
N PHE A 194 0.55 3.90 -22.69
CA PHE A 194 0.80 2.88 -21.66
C PHE A 194 0.33 1.50 -22.12
N ALA A 195 -0.84 1.43 -22.75
CA ALA A 195 -1.46 0.17 -23.16
C ALA A 195 -0.65 -0.57 -24.25
N ASN A 196 0.03 0.15 -25.14
CA ASN A 196 0.77 -0.43 -26.28
C ASN A 196 2.28 -0.60 -26.04
N GLY A 197 2.73 -0.54 -24.79
CA GLY A 197 4.13 -0.78 -24.45
C GLY A 197 5.05 0.44 -24.64
N GLY A 198 4.49 1.65 -24.60
CA GLY A 198 5.24 2.90 -24.54
C GLY A 198 5.41 3.63 -25.87
N TYR A 199 4.52 3.39 -26.83
CA TYR A 199 4.51 4.11 -28.10
C TYR A 199 3.35 5.13 -28.14
N HIS A 200 3.64 6.37 -28.45
CA HIS A 200 2.66 7.36 -28.82
C HIS A 200 2.28 7.20 -30.30
N ILE A 201 0.99 7.27 -30.58
CA ILE A 201 0.43 7.23 -31.93
C ILE A 201 -0.62 8.34 -31.99
N GLU A 202 -0.39 9.34 -32.82
CA GLU A 202 -1.32 10.46 -32.99
C GLU A 202 -2.68 9.95 -33.44
N THR A 203 -3.75 10.42 -32.78
CA THR A 203 -5.11 9.99 -33.10
C THR A 203 -5.60 10.55 -34.42
N HIS A 204 -6.24 9.70 -35.21
CA HIS A 204 -6.73 10.08 -36.55
C HIS A 204 -8.06 9.42 -36.89
N ALA A 205 -8.85 10.10 -37.74
CA ALA A 205 -10.15 9.63 -38.18
C ALA A 205 -10.16 9.07 -39.62
N VAL A 206 -9.11 9.36 -40.40
CA VAL A 206 -8.99 8.94 -41.80
C VAL A 206 -7.81 8.00 -41.95
N THR A 207 -8.08 6.79 -42.41
CA THR A 207 -7.05 5.76 -42.66
C THR A 207 -6.75 5.60 -44.15
N LYS A 208 -7.73 5.99 -45.00
CA LYS A 208 -7.63 5.80 -46.45
C LYS A 208 -8.53 6.80 -47.20
N ILE A 209 -8.04 7.35 -48.30
CA ILE A 209 -8.83 8.10 -49.28
C ILE A 209 -8.79 7.38 -50.62
N GLU A 210 -9.94 7.09 -51.17
CA GLU A 210 -10.11 6.54 -52.51
C GLU A 210 -10.79 7.55 -53.46
N TYR A 211 -10.08 7.93 -54.50
CA TYR A 211 -10.58 8.88 -55.49
C TYR A 211 -11.44 8.13 -56.52
N ARG A 212 -12.75 8.34 -56.48
CA ARG A 212 -13.71 7.67 -57.38
C ARG A 212 -13.40 7.87 -58.88
N SER A 213 -12.91 9.04 -59.27
CA SER A 213 -12.65 9.39 -60.66
C SER A 213 -11.41 8.70 -61.26
N SER A 214 -10.41 8.40 -60.43
CA SER A 214 -9.13 7.87 -60.90
C SER A 214 -8.82 6.47 -60.38
N GLY A 215 -9.60 5.95 -59.40
CA GLY A 215 -9.30 4.73 -58.67
C GLY A 215 -8.04 4.83 -57.81
N LYS A 216 -7.44 6.01 -57.72
CA LYS A 216 -6.23 6.22 -56.91
C LYS A 216 -6.57 6.11 -55.44
N THR A 217 -5.77 5.34 -54.72
CA THR A 217 -5.84 5.21 -53.27
C THR A 217 -4.68 5.94 -52.61
N VAL A 218 -4.95 6.64 -51.53
CA VAL A 218 -3.95 7.20 -50.62
C VAL A 218 -4.22 6.63 -49.23
N ASP A 219 -3.28 5.84 -48.75
CA ASP A 219 -3.31 5.32 -47.38
C ASP A 219 -2.59 6.29 -46.43
N PHE A 220 -3.17 6.52 -45.28
CA PHE A 220 -2.58 7.33 -44.21
C PHE A 220 -2.01 6.38 -43.18
N SER A 221 -0.69 6.39 -43.06
CA SER A 221 0.02 5.74 -41.94
C SER A 221 0.40 6.82 -40.92
N VAL A 222 0.22 6.54 -39.67
CA VAL A 222 0.69 7.37 -38.57
C VAL A 222 1.91 6.73 -37.96
N ASP A 223 2.95 7.51 -37.73
CA ASP A 223 4.17 7.03 -37.14
C ASP A 223 3.96 6.67 -35.67
N LYS A 224 4.64 5.60 -35.23
CA LYS A 224 4.70 5.19 -33.83
C LYS A 224 5.95 5.77 -33.22
N GLU A 225 5.79 6.70 -32.29
CA GLU A 225 6.91 7.31 -31.59
C GLU A 225 7.14 6.64 -30.24
N LYS A 226 8.34 6.11 -29.98
CA LYS A 226 8.68 5.54 -28.68
C LYS A 226 8.87 6.66 -27.66
N THR A 227 7.97 6.77 -26.69
CA THR A 227 7.93 7.88 -25.71
C THR A 227 8.34 7.46 -24.31
N MET A 228 8.26 6.17 -24.00
CA MET A 228 8.71 5.62 -22.73
C MET A 228 9.21 4.18 -22.92
N ALA A 229 9.97 3.68 -21.95
CA ALA A 229 10.40 2.30 -21.90
C ALA A 229 9.21 1.34 -21.75
N ASP A 230 9.32 0.13 -22.27
CA ASP A 230 8.32 -0.93 -22.07
C ASP A 230 8.15 -1.31 -20.59
N SER A 231 9.23 -1.18 -19.80
CA SER A 231 9.18 -1.32 -18.33
C SER A 231 8.28 -0.29 -17.69
N THR A 232 8.38 0.98 -18.08
CA THR A 232 7.54 2.08 -17.55
C THR A 232 6.07 1.85 -17.89
N ALA A 233 5.78 1.51 -19.14
CA ALA A 233 4.42 1.19 -19.59
C ALA A 233 3.84 0.00 -18.80
N TYR A 234 4.61 -1.10 -18.65
CA TYR A 234 4.17 -2.27 -17.89
C TYR A 234 3.92 -1.98 -16.41
N LEU A 235 4.84 -1.27 -15.74
CA LEU A 235 4.68 -0.91 -14.32
C LEU A 235 3.41 -0.07 -14.12
N MET A 236 3.15 0.89 -15.02
CA MET A 236 1.93 1.70 -14.97
C MET A 236 0.67 0.86 -15.20
N ASN A 237 0.66 0.00 -16.22
CA ASN A 237 -0.46 -0.91 -16.49
C ASN A 237 -0.77 -1.80 -15.30
N ASN A 238 0.26 -2.35 -14.65
CA ASN A 238 0.12 -3.22 -13.49
C ASN A 238 -0.51 -2.48 -12.29
N VAL A 239 -0.10 -1.24 -12.02
CA VAL A 239 -0.67 -0.42 -10.93
C VAL A 239 -2.10 0.00 -11.24
N LEU A 240 -2.40 0.42 -12.48
CA LEU A 240 -3.74 0.88 -12.85
C LEU A 240 -4.75 -0.27 -13.00
N GLN A 241 -4.30 -1.47 -13.40
CA GLN A 241 -5.12 -2.69 -13.33
C GLN A 241 -5.45 -3.03 -11.87
N TYR A 242 -4.45 -3.01 -10.98
CA TYR A 242 -4.67 -3.20 -9.54
C TYR A 242 -5.68 -2.18 -8.98
N ALA A 243 -5.64 -0.93 -9.44
CA ALA A 243 -6.58 0.11 -9.03
C ALA A 243 -8.04 -0.15 -9.46
N VAL A 244 -8.26 -0.87 -10.56
CA VAL A 244 -9.60 -1.33 -10.99
C VAL A 244 -10.08 -2.50 -10.12
N GLU A 245 -9.19 -3.39 -9.74
CA GLU A 245 -9.51 -4.62 -9.00
C GLU A 245 -9.65 -4.37 -7.50
N HIS A 246 -8.82 -3.49 -6.92
CA HIS A 246 -8.67 -3.30 -5.48
C HIS A 246 -8.78 -1.85 -5.01
N GLY A 247 -8.77 -0.88 -5.93
CA GLY A 247 -8.77 0.55 -5.63
C GLY A 247 -10.09 1.24 -5.98
N PHE A 248 -9.97 2.55 -6.31
CA PHE A 248 -11.13 3.42 -6.56
C PHE A 248 -11.67 3.38 -8.00
N ASN A 249 -11.04 2.63 -8.90
CA ASN A 249 -11.37 2.68 -10.32
C ASN A 249 -12.32 1.55 -10.76
N GLY A 250 -13.00 0.92 -9.81
CA GLY A 250 -13.95 -0.19 -10.06
C GLY A 250 -15.15 0.17 -10.96
N GLY A 251 -15.42 1.47 -11.19
CA GLY A 251 -16.42 1.93 -12.15
C GLY A 251 -16.11 1.54 -13.59
N ALA A 252 -14.84 1.31 -13.93
CA ALA A 252 -14.38 0.88 -15.25
C ALA A 252 -14.28 -0.65 -15.40
N ARG A 253 -14.53 -1.42 -14.33
CA ARG A 253 -14.37 -2.88 -14.33
C ARG A 253 -15.32 -3.55 -15.32
N VAL A 254 -14.78 -4.45 -16.14
CA VAL A 254 -15.52 -5.35 -17.02
C VAL A 254 -15.14 -6.78 -16.67
N TYR A 255 -16.08 -7.57 -16.19
CA TYR A 255 -15.80 -8.96 -15.83
C TYR A 255 -15.38 -9.79 -17.05
N GLY A 256 -14.27 -10.50 -16.90
CA GLY A 256 -13.67 -11.30 -17.96
C GLY A 256 -12.91 -10.48 -19.02
N SER A 257 -12.56 -9.22 -18.69
CA SER A 257 -11.72 -8.38 -19.55
C SER A 257 -10.61 -7.73 -18.73
N THR A 258 -9.42 -7.60 -19.32
CA THR A 258 -8.29 -6.87 -18.75
C THR A 258 -8.53 -5.37 -18.91
N VAL A 259 -8.63 -4.66 -17.78
CA VAL A 259 -8.88 -3.21 -17.77
C VAL A 259 -7.96 -2.54 -16.76
N ALA A 260 -7.31 -1.48 -17.18
CA ALA A 260 -6.62 -0.53 -16.33
C ALA A 260 -7.35 0.82 -16.38
N ALA A 261 -7.37 1.58 -15.27
CA ALA A 261 -8.08 2.84 -15.26
C ALA A 261 -7.56 3.81 -14.20
N LYS A 262 -7.85 5.10 -14.40
CA LYS A 262 -7.66 6.15 -13.42
C LYS A 262 -8.86 7.11 -13.44
N THR A 263 -9.35 7.41 -12.25
CA THR A 263 -10.39 8.45 -12.04
C THR A 263 -9.75 9.79 -11.73
N GLY A 264 -10.47 10.87 -12.04
CA GLY A 264 -10.09 12.24 -11.73
C GLY A 264 -11.26 13.06 -11.24
N THR A 265 -10.95 14.06 -10.44
CA THR A 265 -11.89 15.05 -9.92
C THR A 265 -11.14 16.37 -9.81
N SER A 266 -11.71 17.46 -10.33
CA SER A 266 -11.22 18.82 -10.10
C SER A 266 -12.23 19.60 -9.26
N ASN A 267 -11.78 20.19 -8.17
CA ASN A 267 -12.63 20.97 -7.28
C ASN A 267 -12.66 22.44 -7.71
N LEU A 268 -13.78 23.09 -7.46
CA LEU A 268 -13.85 24.54 -7.49
C LEU A 268 -13.18 25.11 -6.23
N SER A 269 -12.54 26.28 -6.37
CA SER A 269 -12.01 26.96 -5.18
C SER A 269 -13.15 27.43 -4.28
N ASP A 270 -12.87 27.55 -2.99
CA ASP A 270 -13.83 28.03 -2.00
C ASP A 270 -14.41 29.41 -2.36
N ASP A 271 -13.56 30.31 -2.91
CA ASP A 271 -13.99 31.63 -3.34
C ASP A 271 -14.96 31.58 -4.51
N VAL A 272 -14.72 30.68 -5.47
CA VAL A 272 -15.66 30.46 -6.59
C VAL A 272 -16.96 29.86 -6.05
N CYS A 273 -16.91 28.90 -5.13
CA CYS A 273 -18.12 28.35 -4.52
C CYS A 273 -18.93 29.43 -3.80
N ARG A 274 -18.28 30.26 -2.99
CA ARG A 274 -18.94 31.39 -2.30
C ARG A 274 -19.53 32.40 -3.28
N ALA A 275 -18.78 32.80 -4.30
CA ALA A 275 -19.24 33.74 -5.32
C ALA A 275 -20.45 33.25 -6.13
N LYS A 276 -20.55 31.94 -6.35
CA LYS A 276 -21.65 31.29 -7.09
C LYS A 276 -22.82 30.86 -6.20
N GLY A 277 -22.69 30.95 -4.86
CA GLY A 277 -23.70 30.51 -3.91
C GLY A 277 -23.94 28.99 -3.90
N ILE A 278 -22.87 28.20 -4.11
CA ILE A 278 -22.89 26.75 -4.12
C ILE A 278 -22.07 26.19 -2.93
N PRO A 279 -22.29 24.93 -2.51
CA PRO A 279 -21.58 24.34 -1.40
C PRO A 279 -20.06 24.34 -1.60
N ILE A 280 -19.31 24.63 -0.54
CA ILE A 280 -17.85 24.44 -0.50
C ILE A 280 -17.52 22.97 -0.77
N GLY A 281 -16.48 22.72 -1.58
CA GLY A 281 -16.12 21.37 -2.01
C GLY A 281 -16.88 20.90 -3.28
N SER A 282 -17.70 21.77 -3.89
CA SER A 282 -18.30 21.47 -5.19
C SER A 282 -17.22 21.22 -6.24
N VAL A 283 -17.53 20.29 -7.16
CA VAL A 283 -16.64 19.78 -8.19
C VAL A 283 -16.96 20.42 -9.52
N ASN A 284 -15.94 20.72 -10.32
CA ASN A 284 -16.09 21.25 -11.68
C ASN A 284 -16.10 20.14 -12.72
N ASP A 285 -15.16 19.20 -12.62
CA ASP A 285 -14.93 18.17 -13.62
C ASP A 285 -14.79 16.80 -12.94
N LEU A 286 -15.45 15.79 -13.49
CA LEU A 286 -15.28 14.40 -13.14
C LEU A 286 -14.73 13.63 -14.35
N TRP A 287 -13.72 12.80 -14.12
CA TRP A 287 -13.03 12.07 -15.16
C TRP A 287 -12.91 10.58 -14.83
N THR A 288 -12.94 9.78 -15.88
CA THR A 288 -12.42 8.41 -15.86
C THR A 288 -11.71 8.14 -17.18
N VAL A 289 -10.46 7.73 -17.13
CA VAL A 289 -9.74 7.18 -18.28
C VAL A 289 -9.51 5.71 -18.02
N ALA A 290 -10.03 4.86 -18.90
CA ALA A 290 -9.92 3.41 -18.83
C ALA A 290 -9.33 2.88 -20.13
N TYR A 291 -8.57 1.81 -20.05
CA TYR A 291 -8.03 1.20 -21.25
C TYR A 291 -7.87 -0.32 -21.10
N THR A 292 -7.89 -0.98 -22.21
CA THR A 292 -7.59 -2.40 -22.42
C THR A 292 -6.33 -2.51 -23.27
N PRO A 293 -5.78 -3.70 -23.53
CA PRO A 293 -4.73 -3.87 -24.53
C PRO A 293 -5.12 -3.45 -25.97
N GLU A 294 -6.39 -3.16 -26.23
CA GLU A 294 -6.90 -2.87 -27.59
C GLU A 294 -7.57 -1.50 -27.73
N TYR A 295 -8.18 -0.98 -26.67
CA TYR A 295 -8.92 0.29 -26.70
C TYR A 295 -8.57 1.18 -25.54
N SER A 296 -8.47 2.48 -25.77
CA SER A 296 -8.40 3.51 -24.74
C SER A 296 -9.66 4.36 -24.74
N VAL A 297 -10.22 4.62 -23.58
CA VAL A 297 -11.53 5.26 -23.36
C VAL A 297 -11.37 6.38 -22.36
N ALA A 298 -11.61 7.62 -22.75
CA ALA A 298 -11.65 8.75 -21.83
C ALA A 298 -13.05 9.33 -21.76
N LEU A 299 -13.51 9.56 -20.54
CA LEU A 299 -14.78 10.18 -20.18
C LEU A 299 -14.53 11.41 -19.34
N TRP A 300 -15.06 12.55 -19.77
CA TRP A 300 -15.32 13.73 -18.96
C TRP A 300 -16.82 13.84 -18.67
N TYR A 301 -17.18 14.26 -17.46
CA TYR A 301 -18.55 14.49 -17.00
C TYR A 301 -18.59 15.80 -16.20
N GLY A 302 -19.52 16.70 -16.53
CA GLY A 302 -19.67 17.98 -15.84
C GLY A 302 -20.73 18.88 -16.45
N TYR A 303 -20.83 20.09 -15.91
CA TYR A 303 -21.64 21.14 -16.50
C TYR A 303 -20.79 22.04 -17.39
N GLU A 304 -21.41 22.58 -18.45
CA GLU A 304 -20.75 23.59 -19.28
C GLU A 304 -20.40 24.81 -18.44
N LYS A 305 -21.39 25.28 -17.67
CA LYS A 305 -21.25 26.40 -16.73
C LYS A 305 -21.77 25.99 -15.36
N VAL A 306 -20.98 26.23 -14.33
CA VAL A 306 -21.38 26.00 -12.95
C VAL A 306 -22.10 27.23 -12.41
N ASP A 307 -23.28 27.03 -11.84
CA ASP A 307 -24.08 28.04 -11.14
C ASP A 307 -24.85 27.42 -9.97
N LYS A 308 -25.69 28.17 -9.27
CA LYS A 308 -26.44 27.72 -8.09
C LYS A 308 -27.37 26.52 -8.32
N ASN A 309 -27.77 26.24 -9.56
CA ASN A 309 -28.63 25.13 -9.94
C ASN A 309 -27.89 24.00 -10.63
N HIS A 310 -26.70 24.27 -11.14
CA HIS A 310 -25.89 23.35 -11.94
C HIS A 310 -24.47 23.24 -11.36
N TYR A 311 -24.31 22.36 -10.39
CA TYR A 311 -23.01 22.03 -9.78
C TYR A 311 -22.93 20.55 -9.42
N LEU A 312 -21.73 20.01 -9.35
CA LEU A 312 -21.50 18.65 -8.93
C LEU A 312 -21.11 18.62 -7.46
N GLY A 313 -21.75 17.75 -6.69
CA GLY A 313 -21.25 17.37 -5.37
C GLY A 313 -19.98 16.54 -5.47
N GLY A 314 -19.26 16.37 -4.35
CA GLY A 314 -18.00 15.62 -4.30
C GLY A 314 -18.09 14.10 -4.57
N ALA A 315 -19.27 13.58 -4.97
CA ALA A 315 -19.48 12.17 -5.22
C ALA A 315 -18.95 11.74 -6.59
N SER A 316 -18.18 10.64 -6.62
CA SER A 316 -17.67 10.04 -7.87
C SER A 316 -18.70 9.21 -8.64
N ALA A 317 -19.82 8.87 -8.02
CA ALA A 317 -20.80 7.93 -8.54
C ALA A 317 -21.35 8.24 -9.96
N PRO A 318 -21.65 9.49 -10.35
CA PRO A 318 -22.19 9.75 -11.69
C PRO A 318 -21.25 9.32 -12.81
N LYS A 319 -19.96 9.69 -12.76
CA LYS A 319 -18.99 9.32 -13.81
C LYS A 319 -18.77 7.80 -13.89
N ASP A 320 -18.80 7.10 -12.75
CA ASP A 320 -18.63 5.65 -12.69
C ASP A 320 -19.83 4.92 -13.32
N ALA A 321 -21.04 5.46 -13.16
CA ALA A 321 -22.24 4.93 -13.79
C ALA A 321 -22.20 5.11 -15.32
N VAL A 322 -21.79 6.30 -15.80
CA VAL A 322 -21.61 6.54 -17.23
C VAL A 322 -20.52 5.65 -17.80
N MET A 323 -19.36 5.55 -17.15
CA MET A 323 -18.26 4.70 -17.60
C MET A 323 -18.69 3.24 -17.71
N ARG A 324 -19.44 2.70 -16.73
CA ARG A 324 -20.00 1.34 -16.84
C ARG A 324 -20.91 1.17 -18.06
N SER A 325 -21.71 2.17 -18.40
CA SER A 325 -22.57 2.13 -19.58
C SER A 325 -21.76 2.18 -20.88
N VAL A 326 -20.72 3.02 -20.94
CA VAL A 326 -19.78 3.10 -22.07
C VAL A 326 -19.04 1.78 -22.26
N MET A 327 -18.48 1.21 -21.19
CA MET A 327 -17.67 -0.02 -21.25
C MET A 327 -18.46 -1.27 -21.70
N LYS A 328 -19.79 -1.24 -21.69
CA LYS A 328 -20.62 -2.30 -22.29
C LYS A 328 -20.42 -2.43 -23.81
N TYR A 329 -20.07 -1.33 -24.46
CA TYR A 329 -19.89 -1.24 -25.90
C TYR A 329 -18.44 -1.41 -26.34
N VAL A 330 -17.49 -1.35 -25.41
CA VAL A 330 -16.08 -1.67 -25.67
C VAL A 330 -15.91 -3.19 -25.73
N PRO A 331 -15.34 -3.73 -26.81
CA PRO A 331 -15.13 -5.17 -26.94
C PRO A 331 -14.33 -5.72 -25.76
N LYS A 332 -14.80 -6.84 -25.22
CA LYS A 332 -14.06 -7.55 -24.15
C LYS A 332 -12.81 -8.19 -24.73
N THR A 333 -11.74 -8.15 -23.95
CA THR A 333 -10.48 -8.79 -24.30
C THR A 333 -9.93 -9.60 -23.14
N THR A 334 -9.46 -10.80 -23.46
CA THR A 334 -8.68 -11.66 -22.54
C THR A 334 -7.17 -11.48 -22.72
N LYS A 335 -6.74 -10.63 -23.66
CA LYS A 335 -5.34 -10.26 -23.79
C LYS A 335 -4.87 -9.58 -22.52
N THR A 336 -3.65 -9.85 -22.11
CA THR A 336 -2.99 -9.25 -20.95
C THR A 336 -1.77 -8.46 -21.40
N TRP A 337 -1.30 -7.57 -20.56
CA TRP A 337 0.00 -6.96 -20.76
C TRP A 337 1.06 -7.93 -20.29
N GLU A 338 1.80 -8.51 -21.23
CA GLU A 338 2.90 -9.41 -20.94
C GLU A 338 4.04 -8.65 -20.25
N MET A 339 4.60 -9.25 -19.19
CA MET A 339 5.74 -8.68 -18.49
C MET A 339 6.99 -8.69 -19.38
N PRO A 340 7.54 -7.53 -19.76
CA PRO A 340 8.72 -7.48 -20.61
C PRO A 340 9.96 -7.95 -19.84
N SER A 341 10.99 -8.38 -20.59
CA SER A 341 12.26 -8.83 -20.00
C SER A 341 13.04 -7.74 -19.26
N SER A 342 12.64 -6.48 -19.43
CA SER A 342 13.11 -5.29 -18.72
C SER A 342 12.51 -5.11 -17.33
N VAL A 343 11.53 -5.94 -16.92
CA VAL A 343 10.89 -5.93 -15.61
C VAL A 343 11.11 -7.25 -14.90
N VAL A 344 11.24 -7.19 -13.58
CA VAL A 344 11.30 -8.36 -12.70
C VAL A 344 10.28 -8.23 -11.56
N ALA A 345 9.60 -9.34 -11.26
CA ALA A 345 8.77 -9.47 -10.08
C ALA A 345 9.63 -9.98 -8.93
N VAL A 346 9.63 -9.28 -7.81
CA VAL A 346 10.46 -9.62 -6.65
C VAL A 346 9.63 -9.59 -5.38
N THR A 347 9.71 -10.65 -4.60
CA THR A 347 9.15 -10.65 -3.25
C THR A 347 10.08 -9.87 -2.33
N VAL A 348 9.54 -8.86 -1.66
CA VAL A 348 10.27 -8.00 -0.71
C VAL A 348 9.64 -8.11 0.67
N GLU A 349 10.41 -7.77 1.70
CA GLU A 349 9.89 -7.64 3.06
C GLU A 349 9.21 -6.28 3.22
N LYS A 350 7.98 -6.28 3.70
CA LYS A 350 7.21 -5.05 3.95
C LYS A 350 7.93 -4.14 4.95
N GLU A 351 7.73 -2.83 4.79
CA GLU A 351 8.25 -1.79 5.69
C GLU A 351 9.79 -1.71 5.72
N THR A 352 10.47 -2.19 4.69
CA THR A 352 11.92 -1.99 4.55
C THR A 352 12.22 -0.80 3.64
N TRP A 353 13.16 0.06 4.03
CA TRP A 353 13.66 1.16 3.25
C TRP A 353 15.18 1.29 3.41
N PRO A 354 15.94 1.21 2.33
CA PRO A 354 15.51 0.77 0.98
C PRO A 354 14.88 -0.62 1.01
N ALA A 355 14.19 -0.99 -0.09
CA ALA A 355 13.57 -2.30 -0.24
C ALA A 355 14.59 -3.43 0.00
N LYS A 356 14.21 -4.47 0.74
CA LYS A 356 15.05 -5.65 1.00
C LYS A 356 14.30 -6.94 0.70
N LEU A 357 15.04 -7.96 0.31
CA LEU A 357 14.53 -9.31 0.15
C LEU A 357 14.14 -9.89 1.52
N PRO A 358 13.09 -10.71 1.62
CA PRO A 358 12.79 -11.41 2.85
C PRO A 358 13.86 -12.46 3.14
N SER A 359 14.14 -12.70 4.41
CA SER A 359 14.88 -13.89 4.84
C SER A 359 14.00 -15.14 4.68
N GLU A 360 14.57 -16.32 4.77
CA GLU A 360 13.82 -17.60 4.79
C GLU A 360 12.84 -17.68 5.98
N TYR A 361 13.08 -16.88 7.02
CA TYR A 361 12.29 -16.85 8.25
C TYR A 361 11.27 -15.72 8.29
N THR A 362 11.23 -14.82 7.29
CA THR A 362 10.26 -13.73 7.27
C THR A 362 8.83 -14.29 7.24
N PRO A 363 7.93 -13.85 8.15
CA PRO A 363 6.52 -14.26 8.14
C PRO A 363 5.85 -13.95 6.80
N ASP A 364 4.89 -14.79 6.37
CA ASP A 364 4.26 -14.64 5.05
C ASP A 364 3.44 -13.36 4.94
N ASP A 365 2.81 -12.92 6.03
CA ASP A 365 2.07 -11.65 6.10
C ASP A 365 2.98 -10.42 5.98
N MET A 366 4.30 -10.59 6.21
CA MET A 366 5.33 -9.57 6.03
C MET A 366 6.01 -9.63 4.65
N LYS A 367 5.54 -10.45 3.75
CA LYS A 367 6.03 -10.55 2.37
C LYS A 367 5.04 -9.89 1.40
N ILE A 368 5.57 -9.26 0.36
CA ILE A 368 4.78 -8.73 -0.76
C ILE A 368 5.58 -8.86 -2.05
N THR A 369 4.92 -9.26 -3.14
CA THR A 369 5.56 -9.28 -4.46
C THR A 369 5.27 -7.98 -5.19
N GLU A 370 6.34 -7.30 -5.61
CA GLU A 370 6.29 -6.03 -6.32
C GLU A 370 7.21 -6.05 -7.55
N TYR A 371 7.05 -5.09 -8.44
CA TYR A 371 7.68 -5.06 -9.75
C TYR A 371 8.72 -3.95 -9.83
N PHE A 372 9.87 -4.28 -10.40
CA PHE A 372 11.04 -3.41 -10.53
C PHE A 372 11.53 -3.41 -11.96
N LYS A 373 12.12 -2.31 -12.41
CA LYS A 373 12.97 -2.36 -13.60
C LYS A 373 14.13 -3.31 -13.34
N LYS A 374 14.47 -4.12 -14.33
CA LYS A 374 15.60 -5.04 -14.22
C LYS A 374 16.91 -4.26 -13.97
N GLY A 375 17.59 -4.63 -12.90
CA GLY A 375 18.82 -3.96 -12.44
C GLY A 375 18.61 -2.99 -11.27
N THR A 376 17.34 -2.61 -10.96
CA THR A 376 17.02 -1.72 -9.82
C THR A 376 16.38 -2.47 -8.64
N GLN A 377 16.12 -3.76 -8.80
CA GLN A 377 15.53 -4.59 -7.74
C GLN A 377 16.47 -4.74 -6.54
N PRO A 378 15.94 -4.92 -5.33
CA PRO A 378 16.76 -5.16 -4.13
C PRO A 378 17.54 -6.47 -4.25
N THR A 379 18.77 -6.47 -3.71
CA THR A 379 19.65 -7.64 -3.62
C THR A 379 19.99 -7.99 -2.18
N GLU A 380 19.81 -7.05 -1.25
CA GLU A 380 20.09 -7.24 0.17
C GLU A 380 18.94 -7.96 0.86
N ILE A 381 19.26 -8.94 1.68
CA ILE A 381 18.30 -9.65 2.53
C ILE A 381 18.06 -8.83 3.81
N SER A 382 16.81 -8.76 4.25
CA SER A 382 16.46 -8.15 5.52
C SER A 382 16.97 -8.99 6.69
N GLU A 383 17.63 -8.35 7.63
CA GLU A 383 18.08 -8.98 8.87
C GLU A 383 17.01 -9.01 9.97
N ARG A 384 15.85 -8.37 9.72
CA ARG A 384 14.78 -8.23 10.72
C ARG A 384 14.29 -9.57 11.26
N TYR A 385 14.13 -10.55 10.40
CA TYR A 385 13.71 -11.92 10.74
C TYR A 385 14.84 -12.93 10.51
N ALA A 386 16.09 -12.49 10.51
CA ALA A 386 17.22 -13.39 10.42
C ALA A 386 17.20 -14.40 11.59
N LYS A 387 17.84 -15.55 11.38
CA LYS A 387 17.99 -16.55 12.43
C LYS A 387 18.65 -15.94 13.65
N LEU A 388 18.06 -16.13 14.82
CA LEU A 388 18.62 -15.62 16.07
C LEU A 388 19.93 -16.34 16.42
N PRO A 389 20.91 -15.60 16.98
CA PRO A 389 22.17 -16.22 17.40
C PRO A 389 21.96 -17.15 18.60
N ASP A 390 22.78 -18.19 18.69
CA ASP A 390 22.76 -19.09 19.81
C ASP A 390 23.22 -18.39 21.09
N VAL A 391 22.73 -18.89 22.25
CA VAL A 391 23.25 -18.47 23.54
C VAL A 391 24.68 -18.97 23.71
N THR A 392 25.46 -18.23 24.47
CA THR A 392 26.87 -18.56 24.76
C THR A 392 27.10 -18.75 26.25
N ASN A 393 28.19 -19.40 26.64
CA ASN A 393 28.57 -19.62 28.04
C ASN A 393 27.47 -20.30 28.88
N LEU A 394 26.69 -21.20 28.26
CA LEU A 394 25.68 -21.97 28.99
C LEU A 394 26.36 -22.83 30.06
N LYS A 395 25.97 -22.63 31.31
CA LYS A 395 26.50 -23.32 32.48
C LYS A 395 25.36 -23.86 33.34
N SER A 396 25.63 -24.91 34.09
CA SER A 396 24.72 -25.44 35.11
C SER A 396 25.39 -25.49 36.45
N SER A 397 24.66 -25.19 37.52
CA SER A 397 25.10 -25.34 38.91
C SER A 397 23.95 -25.88 39.76
N LYS A 398 24.25 -26.81 40.68
CA LYS A 398 23.22 -27.34 41.59
C LYS A 398 22.73 -26.22 42.52
N THR A 399 21.41 -26.10 42.66
CA THR A 399 20.78 -25.09 43.49
C THR A 399 19.59 -25.69 44.26
N ILE A 400 18.94 -24.89 45.10
CA ILE A 400 17.70 -25.28 45.76
C ILE A 400 16.65 -25.58 44.68
N GLY A 401 16.06 -26.75 44.71
CA GLY A 401 14.99 -27.15 43.81
C GLY A 401 15.43 -27.60 42.41
N GLY A 402 16.74 -27.71 42.11
CA GLY A 402 17.15 -28.20 40.79
C GLY A 402 18.54 -27.75 40.38
N TYR A 403 18.66 -27.42 39.12
CA TYR A 403 19.91 -26.98 38.50
C TYR A 403 19.69 -25.60 37.87
N LYS A 404 20.37 -24.60 38.41
CA LYS A 404 20.35 -23.25 37.83
C LYS A 404 21.20 -23.27 36.56
N LEU A 405 20.55 -23.00 35.42
CA LEU A 405 21.17 -22.75 34.13
C LEU A 405 21.39 -21.25 33.99
N THR A 406 22.54 -20.85 33.47
CA THR A 406 22.87 -19.45 33.18
C THR A 406 23.56 -19.37 31.83
N TRP A 407 23.31 -18.30 31.09
CA TRP A 407 23.92 -18.09 29.78
C TRP A 407 24.12 -16.61 29.47
N ASN A 408 24.90 -16.34 28.44
CA ASN A 408 25.00 -15.01 27.83
C ASN A 408 24.33 -15.03 26.48
N TRP A 409 23.70 -13.91 26.11
CA TRP A 409 23.15 -13.70 24.78
C TRP A 409 23.26 -12.24 24.37
N LYS A 410 23.71 -12.01 23.13
CA LYS A 410 23.72 -10.67 22.55
C LYS A 410 22.55 -10.56 21.59
N LYS A 411 21.59 -9.67 21.88
CA LYS A 411 20.49 -9.31 20.99
C LYS A 411 21.07 -8.75 19.69
N PRO A 412 20.60 -9.18 18.49
CA PRO A 412 21.00 -8.57 17.22
C PRO A 412 20.71 -7.07 17.19
N ASP A 413 21.63 -6.29 16.64
CA ASP A 413 21.52 -4.83 16.62
C ASP A 413 20.24 -4.34 15.91
N VAL A 414 19.82 -5.03 14.83
CA VAL A 414 18.56 -4.73 14.08
C VAL A 414 17.27 -4.89 14.90
N LEU A 415 17.36 -5.50 16.06
CA LEU A 415 16.23 -5.69 17.00
C LEU A 415 16.38 -4.81 18.24
N ASP A 416 17.45 -4.04 18.33
CA ASP A 416 17.71 -3.12 19.43
C ASP A 416 16.90 -1.83 19.27
N ASP A 417 16.36 -1.32 20.38
CA ASP A 417 15.50 -0.13 20.37
C ASP A 417 16.24 1.12 19.89
N SER A 418 17.55 1.22 20.15
CA SER A 418 18.37 2.35 19.67
C SER A 418 18.58 2.29 18.15
N TYR A 419 18.80 1.09 17.61
CA TYR A 419 18.86 0.88 16.17
C TYR A 419 17.51 1.18 15.51
N LEU A 420 16.42 0.64 16.05
CA LEU A 420 15.07 0.89 15.52
C LEU A 420 14.70 2.37 15.55
N SER A 421 15.03 3.08 16.64
CA SER A 421 14.81 4.53 16.73
C SER A 421 15.59 5.29 15.65
N LYS A 422 16.85 4.93 15.40
CA LYS A 422 17.66 5.51 14.34
C LYS A 422 17.12 5.16 12.95
N TYR A 423 16.72 3.91 12.72
CA TYR A 423 16.13 3.46 11.47
C TYR A 423 14.86 4.26 11.14
N PHE A 424 13.92 4.35 12.06
CA PHE A 424 12.67 5.08 11.86
C PHE A 424 12.84 6.61 11.88
N SER A 425 13.98 7.14 12.32
CA SER A 425 14.29 8.57 12.21
C SER A 425 14.69 9.03 10.81
N GLN A 426 14.85 8.12 9.85
CA GLN A 426 15.18 8.46 8.47
C GLN A 426 14.06 9.30 7.81
N SER A 427 14.47 10.17 6.89
CA SER A 427 13.57 11.14 6.24
C SER A 427 12.35 10.50 5.54
N VAL A 428 12.48 9.26 5.07
CA VAL A 428 11.39 8.53 4.41
C VAL A 428 10.19 8.28 5.33
N PHE A 429 10.43 8.15 6.64
CA PHE A 429 9.38 7.90 7.63
C PHE A 429 8.73 9.19 8.15
N GLY A 430 9.33 10.34 7.94
CA GLY A 430 8.80 11.66 8.19
C GLY A 430 8.32 11.89 9.63
N LYS A 431 7.27 12.70 9.77
CA LYS A 431 6.67 13.06 11.07
C LYS A 431 6.03 11.88 11.81
N GLN A 432 5.73 10.78 11.12
CA GLN A 432 5.12 9.57 11.69
C GLN A 432 6.15 8.53 12.16
N SER A 433 7.43 8.86 12.14
CA SER A 433 8.52 7.95 12.54
C SER A 433 8.29 7.28 13.91
N GLY A 434 7.82 8.03 14.90
CA GLY A 434 7.48 7.49 16.24
C GLY A 434 6.34 6.47 16.19
N SER A 435 5.34 6.69 15.36
CA SER A 435 4.22 5.76 15.18
C SER A 435 4.67 4.44 14.53
N TYR A 436 5.56 4.50 13.54
CA TYR A 436 6.14 3.30 12.92
C TYR A 436 7.02 2.51 13.89
N LEU A 437 7.84 3.22 14.66
CA LEU A 437 8.64 2.59 15.72
C LEU A 437 7.74 1.85 16.71
N GLN A 438 6.69 2.51 17.19
CA GLN A 438 5.77 1.89 18.16
C GLN A 438 5.02 0.69 17.53
N SER A 439 4.59 0.80 16.28
CA SER A 439 3.96 -0.31 15.56
C SER A 439 4.90 -1.52 15.44
N ARG A 440 6.19 -1.27 15.15
CA ARG A 440 7.21 -2.33 15.09
C ARG A 440 7.41 -3.00 16.45
N ILE A 441 7.52 -2.22 17.51
CA ILE A 441 7.67 -2.73 18.88
C ILE A 441 6.44 -3.55 19.26
N ASN A 442 5.24 -3.04 19.00
CA ASN A 442 3.98 -3.75 19.28
C ASN A 442 3.87 -5.05 18.49
N TYR A 443 4.25 -5.06 17.21
CA TYR A 443 4.26 -6.29 16.41
C TYR A 443 5.22 -7.34 17.00
N ASN A 444 6.42 -6.94 17.34
CA ASN A 444 7.41 -7.85 17.93
C ASN A 444 6.93 -8.42 19.27
N ASN A 445 6.33 -7.61 20.13
CA ASN A 445 5.90 -8.02 21.47
C ASN A 445 4.56 -8.76 21.48
N ASN A 446 3.60 -8.36 20.68
CA ASN A 446 2.24 -8.89 20.73
C ASN A 446 2.01 -10.01 19.68
N THR A 447 2.49 -9.82 18.45
CA THR A 447 2.29 -10.80 17.37
C THR A 447 3.31 -11.92 17.45
N LEU A 448 4.59 -11.56 17.59
CA LEU A 448 5.66 -12.55 17.71
C LEU A 448 5.84 -13.04 19.17
N GLY A 449 5.32 -12.31 20.15
CA GLY A 449 5.30 -12.67 21.57
C GLY A 449 6.57 -12.28 22.34
N GLY A 450 7.32 -11.31 21.86
CA GLY A 450 8.59 -10.89 22.46
C GLY A 450 9.71 -11.93 22.33
N ILE A 451 10.96 -11.48 22.50
CA ILE A 451 12.14 -12.35 22.45
C ILE A 451 12.50 -12.82 23.86
N GLY A 452 12.85 -14.09 23.95
CA GLY A 452 13.35 -14.72 25.15
C GLY A 452 14.06 -16.03 24.84
N PHE A 453 13.99 -16.96 25.76
CA PHE A 453 14.72 -18.24 25.68
C PHE A 453 13.76 -19.39 25.91
N GLY A 454 13.61 -20.24 24.89
CA GLY A 454 12.96 -21.53 25.01
C GLY A 454 13.91 -22.57 25.66
N ILE A 455 13.43 -23.21 26.71
CA ILE A 455 14.13 -24.29 27.37
C ILE A 455 13.57 -25.61 26.86
N TYR A 456 14.42 -26.43 26.26
CA TYR A 456 14.03 -27.67 25.61
C TYR A 456 14.75 -28.84 26.27
N VAL A 457 14.07 -29.97 26.31
CA VAL A 457 14.67 -31.26 26.74
C VAL A 457 14.46 -32.29 25.64
N LYS A 458 15.44 -33.13 25.39
CA LYS A 458 15.28 -34.30 24.53
C LYS A 458 14.48 -35.38 25.28
N ASN A 459 13.35 -35.75 24.70
CA ASN A 459 12.56 -36.87 25.21
C ASN A 459 13.21 -38.23 24.82
N ASN A 460 12.65 -39.33 25.30
CA ASN A 460 13.16 -40.69 25.03
C ASN A 460 13.19 -41.07 23.54
N SER A 461 12.43 -40.38 22.68
CA SER A 461 12.49 -40.56 21.23
C SER A 461 13.53 -39.66 20.54
N GLY A 462 14.26 -38.84 21.29
CA GLY A 462 15.21 -37.85 20.76
C GLY A 462 14.59 -36.55 20.25
N SER A 463 13.28 -36.43 20.33
CA SER A 463 12.56 -35.21 19.95
C SER A 463 12.71 -34.12 21.01
N LEU A 464 12.74 -32.85 20.57
CA LEU A 464 12.83 -31.70 21.47
C LEU A 464 11.46 -31.29 21.96
N GLU A 465 11.29 -31.20 23.26
CA GLU A 465 10.10 -30.66 23.92
C GLU A 465 10.45 -29.36 24.62
N ARG A 466 9.68 -28.27 24.36
CA ARG A 466 9.84 -27.02 25.11
C ARG A 466 9.13 -27.12 26.44
N ILE A 467 9.90 -27.16 27.51
CA ILE A 467 9.39 -27.25 28.88
C ILE A 467 9.13 -25.87 29.53
N ALA A 468 9.82 -24.82 29.05
CA ALA A 468 9.64 -23.48 29.59
C ALA A 468 10.03 -22.41 28.56
N PHE A 469 9.61 -21.16 28.83
CA PHE A 469 10.06 -19.96 28.17
C PHE A 469 10.37 -18.90 29.23
N THR A 470 11.52 -18.24 29.14
CA THR A 470 11.92 -17.16 30.04
C THR A 470 12.49 -15.99 29.25
N THR A 471 12.37 -14.77 29.78
CA THR A 471 13.05 -13.58 29.27
C THR A 471 14.38 -13.31 29.99
N ASP A 472 14.64 -14.03 31.09
CA ASP A 472 15.87 -13.93 31.89
C ASP A 472 16.97 -14.78 31.28
N ASN A 473 18.20 -14.38 31.49
CA ASN A 473 19.38 -15.16 31.07
C ASN A 473 19.70 -16.31 32.03
N GLU A 474 18.70 -16.81 32.74
CA GLU A 474 18.78 -17.91 33.66
C GLU A 474 17.46 -18.68 33.78
N TYR A 475 17.55 -19.95 34.17
CA TYR A 475 16.40 -20.81 34.43
C TYR A 475 16.76 -21.91 35.42
N VAL A 476 15.87 -22.29 36.33
CA VAL A 476 16.06 -23.42 37.22
C VAL A 476 15.40 -24.66 36.60
N TYR A 477 16.21 -25.54 36.08
CA TYR A 477 15.78 -26.83 35.52
C TYR A 477 15.60 -27.87 36.61
N VAL A 478 14.46 -28.54 36.62
CA VAL A 478 14.14 -29.64 37.54
C VAL A 478 14.11 -30.95 36.74
N PRO A 479 15.09 -31.84 36.83
CA PRO A 479 15.03 -33.14 36.18
C PRO A 479 13.86 -33.98 36.71
N SER A 480 13.16 -34.70 35.82
CA SER A 480 12.08 -35.63 36.23
C SER A 480 12.62 -36.89 36.91
N ASP A 481 13.83 -37.31 36.53
CA ASP A 481 14.40 -38.57 36.94
C ASP A 481 15.89 -38.45 37.27
N ALA A 482 16.45 -39.51 37.93
CA ALA A 482 17.88 -39.66 38.05
C ALA A 482 18.51 -39.99 36.69
N GLY A 483 19.70 -39.46 36.42
CA GLY A 483 20.40 -39.68 35.17
C GLY A 483 20.93 -38.42 34.52
N THR A 484 21.15 -38.48 33.21
CA THR A 484 21.64 -37.34 32.44
C THR A 484 20.51 -36.78 31.58
N SER A 485 20.15 -35.52 31.81
CA SER A 485 19.23 -34.77 30.97
C SER A 485 20.02 -33.90 30.00
N HIS A 486 19.59 -33.87 28.74
CA HIS A 486 20.12 -32.99 27.69
C HIS A 486 19.22 -31.78 27.55
N VAL A 487 19.65 -30.64 28.10
CA VAL A 487 18.89 -29.42 28.10
C VAL A 487 19.45 -28.48 27.04
N ILE A 488 18.58 -27.94 26.20
CA ILE A 488 18.95 -27.04 25.11
C ILE A 488 18.26 -25.70 25.35
N VAL A 489 19.03 -24.61 25.28
CA VAL A 489 18.53 -23.24 25.38
C VAL A 489 18.57 -22.60 24.01
N LYS A 490 17.42 -22.15 23.52
CA LYS A 490 17.27 -21.46 22.24
C LYS A 490 16.81 -20.04 22.46
N ALA A 491 17.47 -19.08 21.83
CA ALA A 491 16.90 -17.74 21.67
C ALA A 491 15.75 -17.81 20.65
N GLU A 492 14.56 -17.35 21.00
CA GLU A 492 13.37 -17.42 20.16
C GLU A 492 12.35 -16.35 20.54
N TYR A 493 11.39 -16.07 19.65
CA TYR A 493 10.15 -15.39 20.04
C TYR A 493 9.19 -16.39 20.71
N LYS A 494 8.43 -15.93 21.69
CA LYS A 494 7.49 -16.79 22.43
C LYS A 494 6.50 -17.50 21.52
N SER A 495 5.97 -16.81 20.52
CA SER A 495 4.92 -17.28 19.61
C SER A 495 5.39 -17.53 18.18
N PHE A 496 6.59 -17.09 17.80
CA PHE A 496 7.15 -17.27 16.46
C PHE A 496 8.52 -17.95 16.55
N LYS A 497 8.57 -19.23 16.17
CA LYS A 497 9.76 -20.08 16.34
C LYS A 497 10.57 -20.29 15.06
N SER A 498 10.09 -19.79 13.92
CA SER A 498 10.71 -20.07 12.61
C SER A 498 12.17 -19.62 12.54
N ASN A 499 12.50 -18.48 13.16
CA ASN A 499 13.86 -17.94 13.22
C ASN A 499 14.58 -18.21 14.55
N ALA A 500 14.10 -19.15 15.36
CA ALA A 500 14.77 -19.54 16.59
C ALA A 500 16.22 -19.97 16.33
N SER A 501 17.10 -19.72 17.29
CA SER A 501 18.48 -20.17 17.23
C SER A 501 18.57 -21.69 17.13
N ASN A 502 19.73 -22.24 16.71
CA ASN A 502 19.93 -23.69 16.70
C ASN A 502 19.81 -24.27 18.10
N GLY A 503 20.26 -23.52 19.11
CA GLY A 503 20.28 -23.87 20.51
C GLY A 503 21.62 -24.38 20.98
N THR A 504 21.94 -24.03 22.20
CA THR A 504 23.14 -24.52 22.90
C THR A 504 22.73 -25.59 23.90
N GLU A 505 23.35 -26.74 23.81
CA GLU A 505 23.05 -27.90 24.65
C GLU A 505 23.99 -27.97 25.87
N ILE A 506 23.43 -28.39 27.00
CA ILE A 506 24.18 -28.74 28.19
C ILE A 506 23.67 -30.06 28.78
N SER A 507 24.57 -30.90 29.25
CA SER A 507 24.23 -32.14 29.98
C SER A 507 24.12 -31.83 31.46
N VAL A 508 22.97 -32.11 32.06
CA VAL A 508 22.72 -31.98 33.49
C VAL A 508 22.65 -33.38 34.11
N LYS A 509 23.58 -33.70 34.97
CA LYS A 509 23.60 -34.98 35.69
C LYS A 509 22.84 -34.83 37.01
N SER A 510 21.75 -35.56 37.15
CA SER A 510 20.97 -35.65 38.38
C SER A 510 21.26 -36.94 39.11
N ASP A 511 21.51 -36.85 40.40
CA ASP A 511 21.66 -38.01 41.29
C ASP A 511 20.33 -38.51 41.87
N GLY A 512 19.19 -37.96 41.35
CA GLY A 512 17.84 -38.25 41.85
C GLY A 512 17.50 -37.56 43.16
N SER A 513 18.48 -36.95 43.81
CA SER A 513 18.24 -36.13 45.00
C SER A 513 17.87 -34.72 44.61
N ILE A 514 16.67 -34.55 44.07
CA ILE A 514 16.02 -33.24 44.12
C ILE A 514 15.76 -33.02 45.60
N ILE A 515 16.24 -31.91 46.11
CA ILE A 515 16.04 -31.49 47.49
C ILE A 515 14.57 -31.13 47.66
N SER A 516 13.68 -32.11 47.65
CA SER A 516 12.25 -31.99 47.90
C SER A 516 11.91 -32.23 49.38
N SER A 517 12.83 -32.82 50.11
CA SER A 517 12.61 -33.24 51.51
C SER A 517 12.79 -32.11 52.52
N GLY A 518 12.48 -30.89 52.19
CA GLY A 518 12.52 -29.76 53.13
C GLY A 518 11.74 -28.55 52.61
N LEU A 519 11.17 -28.61 51.40
CA LEU A 519 10.34 -27.54 50.84
C LEU A 519 8.91 -27.70 51.34
N SER A 520 8.41 -26.69 52.04
CA SER A 520 7.00 -26.56 52.45
C SER A 520 6.43 -25.27 51.89
N ILE A 521 5.27 -25.34 51.30
CA ILE A 521 4.53 -24.20 50.81
C ILE A 521 3.23 -24.10 51.58
N SER A 522 2.98 -22.96 52.19
CA SER A 522 1.76 -22.69 52.96
C SER A 522 1.04 -21.46 52.42
N LEU A 523 -0.24 -21.61 52.22
CA LEU A 523 -1.10 -20.47 51.88
C LEU A 523 -1.23 -19.54 53.09
N LYS A 524 -1.06 -18.25 52.94
CA LYS A 524 -1.18 -17.26 54.03
C LYS A 524 -2.61 -16.85 54.34
N GLY A 525 -3.57 -17.27 53.55
CA GLY A 525 -4.97 -16.96 53.70
C GLY A 525 -5.86 -18.19 53.84
N LYS A 526 -7.16 -18.00 53.63
CA LYS A 526 -8.11 -19.09 53.49
C LYS A 526 -8.05 -19.69 52.11
N SER A 527 -8.24 -20.97 51.99
CA SER A 527 -8.31 -21.69 50.71
C SER A 527 -9.58 -21.37 49.91
N GLU A 528 -10.60 -20.86 50.60
CA GLU A 528 -11.88 -20.40 49.99
C GLU A 528 -12.27 -19.07 50.62
N LEU A 529 -12.61 -18.09 49.79
CA LEU A 529 -13.07 -16.78 50.19
C LEU A 529 -14.33 -16.42 49.42
N GLU A 530 -15.33 -15.91 50.15
CA GLU A 530 -16.55 -15.31 49.56
C GLU A 530 -16.53 -13.84 49.95
N ILE A 531 -16.11 -12.98 49.04
CA ILE A 531 -15.93 -11.55 49.27
C ILE A 531 -16.37 -10.76 48.03
N PRO A 532 -16.73 -9.47 48.21
CA PRO A 532 -16.91 -8.60 47.04
C PRO A 532 -15.65 -8.55 46.18
N LYS A 533 -15.81 -8.53 44.89
CA LYS A 533 -14.73 -8.50 43.91
C LYS A 533 -13.70 -7.36 44.16
N ALA A 534 -14.22 -6.20 44.56
CA ALA A 534 -13.38 -5.02 44.88
C ALA A 534 -12.51 -5.19 46.15
N ASP A 535 -12.85 -6.15 47.00
CA ASP A 535 -12.18 -6.40 48.29
C ASP A 535 -11.19 -7.56 48.24
N TYR A 536 -11.03 -8.19 47.04
CA TYR A 536 -10.07 -9.28 46.89
C TYR A 536 -8.64 -8.76 47.04
N SER A 537 -7.90 -9.38 47.92
CA SER A 537 -6.46 -9.22 48.05
C SER A 537 -5.81 -10.55 48.35
N ASP A 538 -4.94 -10.97 47.44
CA ASP A 538 -4.17 -12.21 47.64
C ASP A 538 -3.27 -12.07 48.87
N SER A 539 -3.42 -13.00 49.81
CA SER A 539 -2.63 -13.08 51.03
C SER A 539 -1.22 -13.66 50.78
N GLY A 540 -1.02 -14.22 49.58
CA GLY A 540 0.25 -14.82 49.17
C GLY A 540 0.50 -16.20 49.78
N VAL A 541 1.70 -16.70 49.55
CA VAL A 541 2.19 -17.98 50.07
C VAL A 541 3.47 -17.77 50.88
N THR A 542 3.80 -18.72 51.73
CA THR A 542 5.11 -18.82 52.35
C THR A 542 5.75 -20.12 51.87
N ALA A 543 6.94 -20.02 51.31
CA ALA A 543 7.76 -21.16 50.95
C ALA A 543 8.91 -21.27 51.97
N THR A 544 9.06 -22.42 52.60
CA THR A 544 10.18 -22.69 53.51
C THR A 544 10.98 -23.90 53.03
N TYR A 545 12.28 -23.80 53.15
CA TYR A 545 13.19 -24.89 52.88
C TYR A 545 14.04 -25.20 54.12
N ASN A 546 13.91 -26.44 54.63
CA ASN A 546 14.54 -26.84 55.88
C ASN A 546 14.27 -25.84 57.03
N GLY A 547 13.05 -25.33 57.12
CA GLY A 547 12.62 -24.36 58.12
C GLY A 547 13.11 -22.93 57.91
N LYS A 548 13.83 -22.62 56.82
CA LYS A 548 14.21 -21.25 56.42
C LYS A 548 13.24 -20.73 55.38
N ASP A 549 12.83 -19.48 55.52
CA ASP A 549 11.96 -18.81 54.53
C ASP A 549 12.74 -18.59 53.22
N VAL A 550 12.20 -19.13 52.15
CA VAL A 550 12.71 -19.00 50.77
C VAL A 550 11.64 -18.42 49.82
N THR A 551 10.63 -17.75 50.35
CA THR A 551 9.49 -17.20 49.61
C THR A 551 9.94 -16.24 48.51
N THR A 552 10.94 -15.41 48.77
CA THR A 552 11.50 -14.45 47.79
C THR A 552 12.27 -15.11 46.65
N SER A 553 12.63 -16.38 46.81
CA SER A 553 13.34 -17.19 45.80
C SER A 553 12.38 -18.12 45.03
N ALA A 554 11.11 -18.13 45.37
CA ALA A 554 10.10 -18.95 44.73
C ALA A 554 9.49 -18.20 43.54
N ASN A 555 9.38 -18.88 42.40
CA ASN A 555 8.56 -18.39 41.28
C ASN A 555 7.10 -18.68 41.59
N ILE A 556 6.34 -17.64 41.89
CA ILE A 556 4.91 -17.73 42.17
C ILE A 556 4.17 -17.37 40.88
N THR A 557 3.37 -18.32 40.39
CA THR A 557 2.42 -18.11 39.30
C THR A 557 1.01 -18.24 39.83
N TYR A 558 0.12 -17.48 39.25
CA TYR A 558 -1.31 -17.49 39.59
C TYR A 558 -2.10 -17.98 38.40
N GLU A 559 -3.15 -18.75 38.64
CA GLU A 559 -4.01 -19.24 37.58
C GLU A 559 -5.46 -18.85 37.85
N VAL A 560 -6.13 -18.24 36.88
CA VAL A 560 -7.56 -17.91 36.94
C VAL A 560 -8.21 -18.39 35.64
N ASN A 561 -9.20 -19.26 35.74
CA ASN A 561 -9.91 -19.83 34.59
C ASN A 561 -8.98 -20.41 33.52
N GLY A 562 -7.90 -21.11 33.93
CA GLY A 562 -6.94 -21.72 33.01
C GLY A 562 -5.94 -20.75 32.40
N ASN A 563 -5.95 -19.47 32.78
CA ASN A 563 -4.95 -18.49 32.36
C ASN A 563 -3.93 -18.25 33.49
N THR A 564 -2.67 -18.34 33.16
CA THR A 564 -1.55 -18.16 34.10
C THR A 564 -1.05 -16.71 34.10
N TYR A 565 -0.82 -16.16 35.29
CA TYR A 565 -0.32 -14.82 35.53
C TYR A 565 0.97 -14.88 36.36
N ASN A 566 1.97 -14.09 35.99
CA ASN A 566 3.29 -14.13 36.61
C ASN A 566 3.50 -13.05 37.69
N SER A 567 2.50 -12.23 37.92
CA SER A 567 2.56 -11.22 38.99
C SER A 567 1.20 -11.05 39.67
N LYS A 568 1.24 -10.60 40.93
CA LYS A 568 0.05 -10.26 41.69
C LYS A 568 -0.75 -9.13 41.02
N SER A 569 -0.09 -8.15 40.44
CA SER A 569 -0.72 -7.02 39.73
C SER A 569 -1.53 -7.48 38.52
N ASP A 570 -1.01 -8.46 37.78
CA ASP A 570 -1.72 -9.01 36.61
C ASP A 570 -2.91 -9.86 37.06
N LEU A 571 -2.75 -10.63 38.14
CA LEU A 571 -3.83 -11.35 38.78
C LEU A 571 -4.96 -10.42 39.24
N ASP A 572 -4.64 -9.37 39.98
CA ASP A 572 -5.62 -8.41 40.48
C ASP A 572 -6.39 -7.72 39.32
N THR A 573 -5.68 -7.43 38.24
CA THR A 573 -6.27 -6.88 37.01
C THR A 573 -7.21 -7.87 36.34
N ALA A 574 -6.85 -9.15 36.29
CA ALA A 574 -7.66 -10.20 35.71
C ALA A 574 -8.94 -10.44 36.52
N ILE A 575 -8.83 -10.51 37.84
CA ILE A 575 -9.96 -10.68 38.77
C ILE A 575 -10.95 -9.53 38.64
N ASN A 576 -10.45 -8.30 38.50
CA ASN A 576 -11.29 -7.12 38.33
C ASN A 576 -12.13 -7.13 37.04
N ARG A 577 -11.79 -7.96 36.07
CA ARG A 577 -12.52 -8.15 34.81
C ARG A 577 -13.50 -9.33 34.81
N LEU A 578 -13.49 -10.16 35.87
CA LEU A 578 -14.39 -11.32 35.96
C LEU A 578 -15.84 -10.88 36.28
N ASP A 579 -16.81 -11.62 35.80
CA ASP A 579 -18.20 -11.49 36.23
C ASP A 579 -18.41 -12.07 37.63
N THR A 580 -19.58 -11.83 38.24
CA THR A 580 -19.92 -12.42 39.53
C THR A 580 -20.01 -13.95 39.41
N GLY A 581 -19.26 -14.69 40.20
CA GLY A 581 -19.23 -16.16 40.13
C GLY A 581 -18.25 -16.80 41.11
N LYS A 582 -18.11 -18.12 41.05
CA LYS A 582 -17.08 -18.88 41.73
C LYS A 582 -15.89 -19.09 40.81
N TYR A 583 -14.71 -18.71 41.26
CA TYR A 583 -13.47 -18.86 40.52
C TYR A 583 -12.42 -19.57 41.37
N SER A 584 -11.61 -20.40 40.71
CA SER A 584 -10.42 -20.99 41.29
C SER A 584 -9.22 -20.10 40.97
N ILE A 585 -8.46 -19.69 41.98
CA ILE A 585 -7.31 -18.79 41.84
C ILE A 585 -6.08 -19.49 42.41
#